data_ea12eb6e43e20f17cfc43594987ab01c
#
_entry.id   ea12eb6e43e20f17cfc43594987ab01c
#
_cell.length_a   1.000
_cell.length_b   1.000
_cell.length_c   1.000
_cell.angle_alpha   90.00
_cell.angle_beta   90.00
_cell.angle_gamma   90.00
#
_symmetry.space_group_name_H-M   'P 1'
#
loop_
_entity.id
_entity.type
_entity.pdbx_description
1 polymer ?
#
loop_
_entity_poly.entity_id
_entity_poly.type
_entity_poly.pdbx_seq_one_letter_code
_entity_poly.pdbx_strand_id
1 'polypeptide(L)'
;MDLAVRLTPAASMDGFDGPVTDAAGVTRLKARVRAVAENNKANRAIENLIAKRLKIGKSAVSVISGEKSRSKIIRIAGDPDDLVTGLKGLSD
;
A
#
# COMPACT_ATOMS: atom_id res chain seq x y z
N MET A 1 -3.71 -4.05 11.59
CA MET A 1 -2.47 -4.59 10.98
C MET A 1 -1.70 -3.46 10.30
N ASP A 2 -0.42 -3.40 10.51
CA ASP A 2 0.42 -2.39 9.85
C ASP A 2 1.23 -3.05 8.73
N LEU A 3 1.16 -2.47 7.54
CA LEU A 3 1.79 -2.99 6.34
C LEU A 3 2.88 -2.04 5.86
N ALA A 4 4.09 -2.56 5.68
CA ALA A 4 5.17 -1.79 5.05
C ALA A 4 5.01 -1.81 3.53
N VAL A 5 4.99 -0.64 2.91
CA VAL A 5 4.76 -0.46 1.47
C VAL A 5 5.86 0.41 0.86
N ARG A 6 6.34 0.00 -0.31
CA ARG A 6 7.21 0.81 -1.16
C ARG A 6 6.36 1.35 -2.31
N LEU A 7 6.10 2.65 -2.34
CA LEU A 7 5.19 3.26 -3.30
C LEU A 7 5.95 3.97 -4.43
N THR A 8 5.54 3.70 -5.67
CA THR A 8 6.00 4.43 -6.85
C THR A 8 4.85 5.32 -7.33
N PRO A 9 4.93 6.64 -7.17
CA PRO A 9 3.92 7.56 -7.69
C PRO A 9 4.15 7.85 -9.16
N ALA A 10 3.19 8.52 -9.78
CA ALA A 10 3.24 8.93 -11.20
C ALA A 10 3.55 7.77 -12.15
N ALA A 11 3.06 6.59 -11.83
CA ALA A 11 3.19 5.40 -12.67
C ALA A 11 2.17 5.42 -13.81
N SER A 12 2.37 4.57 -14.81
CA SER A 12 1.43 4.47 -15.94
C SER A 12 0.11 3.80 -15.57
N MET A 13 0.10 3.00 -14.50
CA MET A 13 -1.11 2.33 -14.02
C MET A 13 -0.98 1.97 -12.54
N ASP A 14 -2.11 1.86 -11.87
CA ASP A 14 -2.17 1.41 -10.48
C ASP A 14 -1.98 -0.10 -10.39
N GLY A 15 -1.29 -0.58 -9.38
CA GLY A 15 -1.12 -2.01 -9.16
C GLY A 15 -0.10 -2.35 -8.08
N PHE A 16 0.12 -3.66 -7.92
CA PHE A 16 1.07 -4.21 -6.97
C PHE A 16 2.07 -5.11 -7.68
N ASP A 17 3.33 -5.03 -7.27
CA ASP A 17 4.43 -5.80 -7.87
C ASP A 17 4.94 -6.92 -6.94
N GLY A 18 4.21 -7.17 -5.85
CA GLY A 18 4.58 -8.20 -4.88
C GLY A 18 5.60 -7.71 -3.85
N PRO A 19 6.03 -8.59 -2.95
CA PRO A 19 6.98 -8.21 -1.89
C PRO A 19 8.39 -8.04 -2.44
N VAL A 20 9.12 -7.07 -1.88
CA VAL A 20 10.56 -6.88 -2.11
C VAL A 20 11.26 -6.78 -0.77
N THR A 21 12.45 -7.37 -0.67
CA THR A 21 13.26 -7.32 0.54
C THR A 21 14.53 -6.52 0.23
N ASP A 22 14.81 -5.51 1.05
CA ASP A 22 16.00 -4.67 0.88
C ASP A 22 17.25 -5.32 1.49
N ALA A 23 18.40 -4.64 1.34
CA ALA A 23 19.67 -5.14 1.84
C ALA A 23 19.70 -5.26 3.37
N ALA A 24 18.85 -4.52 4.09
CA ALA A 24 18.73 -4.60 5.53
C ALA A 24 17.80 -5.72 6.01
N GLY A 25 17.21 -6.48 5.08
CA GLY A 25 16.30 -7.58 5.39
C GLY A 25 14.86 -7.14 5.64
N VAL A 26 14.51 -5.89 5.34
CA VAL A 26 13.14 -5.38 5.51
C VAL A 26 12.33 -5.68 4.27
N THR A 27 11.20 -6.38 4.45
CA THR A 27 10.28 -6.72 3.36
C THR A 27 9.17 -5.68 3.29
N ARG A 28 8.93 -5.17 2.08
CA ARG A 28 7.84 -4.22 1.79
C ARG A 28 7.03 -4.72 0.60
N LEU A 29 5.73 -4.44 0.62
CA LEU A 29 4.89 -4.66 -0.56
C LEU A 29 5.14 -3.52 -1.54
N LYS A 30 5.62 -3.85 -2.73
CA LYS A 30 5.85 -2.84 -3.77
C LYS A 30 4.53 -2.54 -4.48
N ALA A 31 4.18 -1.26 -4.54
CA ALA A 31 2.95 -0.79 -5.16
C ALA A 31 3.24 0.42 -6.06
N ARG A 32 2.39 0.64 -7.04
CA ARG A 32 2.47 1.80 -7.93
C ARG A 32 1.10 2.42 -8.08
N VAL A 33 1.08 3.75 -8.20
CA VAL A 33 -0.15 4.51 -8.42
C VAL A 33 0.08 5.58 -9.48
N ARG A 34 -0.94 5.89 -10.27
CA ARG A 34 -0.87 6.95 -11.28
C ARG A 34 -0.82 8.33 -10.64
N ALA A 35 -1.38 8.49 -9.45
CA ALA A 35 -1.41 9.76 -8.75
C ALA A 35 0.01 10.26 -8.46
N VAL A 36 0.19 11.58 -8.57
CA VAL A 36 1.46 12.24 -8.26
C VAL A 36 1.66 12.38 -6.75
N ALA A 37 2.92 12.53 -6.32
CA ALA A 37 3.27 12.67 -4.91
C ALA A 37 3.11 14.12 -4.40
N GLU A 38 1.93 14.72 -4.67
CA GLU A 38 1.61 16.08 -4.27
C GLU A 38 0.30 16.10 -3.50
N ASN A 39 0.19 16.96 -2.49
CA ASN A 39 -1.05 17.21 -1.75
C ASN A 39 -1.73 15.92 -1.28
N ASN A 40 -0.94 14.95 -0.84
CA ASN A 40 -1.41 13.63 -0.39
C ASN A 40 -2.14 12.80 -1.47
N LYS A 41 -2.06 13.17 -2.74
CA LYS A 41 -2.74 12.43 -3.82
C LYS A 41 -2.29 10.99 -3.91
N ALA A 42 -0.98 10.74 -3.87
CA ALA A 42 -0.45 9.37 -3.93
C ALA A 42 -0.82 8.58 -2.68
N ASN A 43 -0.82 9.21 -1.49
CA ASN A 43 -1.23 8.56 -0.25
C ASN A 43 -2.70 8.12 -0.31
N ARG A 44 -3.58 9.00 -0.78
CA ARG A 44 -5.00 8.67 -0.97
C ARG A 44 -5.19 7.57 -2.01
N ALA A 45 -4.41 7.62 -3.08
CA ALA A 45 -4.50 6.62 -4.14
C ALA A 45 -4.13 5.22 -3.63
N ILE A 46 -3.07 5.09 -2.84
CA ILE A 46 -2.69 3.78 -2.29
C ILE A 46 -3.69 3.30 -1.24
N GLU A 47 -4.23 4.19 -0.42
CA GLU A 47 -5.31 3.83 0.52
C GLU A 47 -6.52 3.28 -0.22
N ASN A 48 -6.96 3.98 -1.27
CA ASN A 48 -8.08 3.55 -2.11
C ASN A 48 -7.81 2.22 -2.81
N LEU A 49 -6.62 2.04 -3.35
CA LEU A 49 -6.25 0.84 -4.07
C LEU A 49 -6.27 -0.39 -3.15
N ILE A 50 -5.70 -0.27 -1.94
CA ILE A 50 -5.72 -1.34 -0.95
C ILE A 50 -7.15 -1.66 -0.53
N ALA A 51 -7.94 -0.65 -0.21
CA ALA A 51 -9.33 -0.84 0.22
C ALA A 51 -10.15 -1.57 -0.86
N LYS A 52 -9.99 -1.17 -2.12
CA LYS A 52 -10.69 -1.78 -3.25
C LYS A 52 -10.26 -3.24 -3.45
N ARG A 53 -8.97 -3.53 -3.39
CA ARG A 53 -8.45 -4.87 -3.61
C ARG A 53 -8.78 -5.82 -2.48
N LEU A 54 -8.78 -5.34 -1.25
CA LEU A 54 -9.16 -6.14 -0.07
C LEU A 54 -10.67 -6.15 0.17
N LYS A 55 -11.44 -5.39 -0.60
CA LYS A 55 -12.90 -5.29 -0.48
C LYS A 55 -13.33 -4.83 0.92
N ILE A 56 -12.65 -3.84 1.44
CA ILE A 56 -12.93 -3.21 2.73
C ILE A 56 -13.22 -1.73 2.55
N GLY A 57 -13.81 -1.11 3.57
CA GLY A 57 -14.09 0.32 3.54
C GLY A 57 -12.81 1.15 3.49
N LYS A 58 -12.84 2.25 2.73
CA LYS A 58 -11.71 3.17 2.60
C LYS A 58 -11.24 3.70 3.96
N SER A 59 -12.16 3.96 4.88
CA SER A 59 -11.83 4.45 6.22
C SER A 59 -11.05 3.46 7.07
N ALA A 60 -10.97 2.19 6.66
CA ALA A 60 -10.19 1.15 7.33
C ALA A 60 -8.70 1.18 6.95
N VAL A 61 -8.30 2.02 6.00
CA VAL A 61 -6.93 2.06 5.47
C VAL A 61 -6.34 3.45 5.65
N SER A 62 -5.21 3.57 6.34
CA SER A 62 -4.57 4.86 6.64
C SER A 62 -3.06 4.79 6.53
N VAL A 63 -2.45 5.74 5.83
CA VAL A 63 -1.00 5.95 5.87
C VAL A 63 -0.66 6.58 7.21
N ILE A 64 0.08 5.87 8.07
CA ILE A 64 0.42 6.34 9.42
C ILE A 64 1.88 6.78 9.56
N SER A 65 2.72 6.49 8.58
CA SER A 65 4.13 6.87 8.58
C SER A 65 4.63 7.00 7.15
N GLY A 66 5.60 7.87 6.95
CA GLY A 66 6.22 8.08 5.64
C GLY A 66 5.34 8.85 4.66
N GLU A 67 4.54 9.81 5.11
CA GLU A 67 3.63 10.59 4.26
C GLU A 67 4.34 11.24 3.08
N LYS A 68 5.59 11.67 3.27
CA LYS A 68 6.40 12.33 2.25
C LYS A 68 7.51 11.43 1.71
N SER A 69 7.45 10.14 2.01
CA SER A 69 8.44 9.15 1.61
C SER A 69 7.81 8.11 0.68
N ARG A 70 8.63 7.45 -0.13
CA ARG A 70 8.19 6.29 -0.91
C ARG A 70 8.05 5.05 -0.04
N SER A 71 8.73 5.00 1.10
CA SER A 71 8.58 3.92 2.08
C SER A 71 7.56 4.35 3.12
N LYS A 72 6.43 3.64 3.19
CA LYS A 72 5.29 4.00 4.01
C LYS A 72 4.89 2.85 4.91
N ILE A 73 4.27 3.20 6.04
CA ILE A 73 3.54 2.23 6.87
C ILE A 73 2.06 2.55 6.73
N ILE A 74 1.27 1.56 6.37
CA ILE A 74 -0.17 1.70 6.17
C ILE A 74 -0.88 0.82 7.20
N ARG A 75 -1.75 1.44 7.99
CA ARG A 75 -2.57 0.73 8.97
C ARG A 75 -3.87 0.30 8.34
N ILE A 76 -4.21 -0.98 8.50
CA ILE A 76 -5.42 -1.59 7.95
C ILE A 76 -6.21 -2.19 9.09
N ALA A 77 -7.44 -1.71 9.30
CA ALA A 77 -8.35 -2.26 10.29
C ALA A 77 -9.06 -3.50 9.70
N GLY A 78 -9.22 -4.53 10.51
CA GLY A 78 -9.90 -5.75 10.10
C GLY A 78 -9.30 -6.99 10.77
N ASP A 79 -9.82 -8.15 10.41
CA ASP A 79 -9.30 -9.43 10.91
C ASP A 79 -7.94 -9.71 10.27
N PRO A 80 -6.87 -9.90 11.08
CA PRO A 80 -5.52 -10.11 10.52
C PRO A 80 -5.41 -11.30 9.57
N ASP A 81 -6.11 -12.39 9.81
CA ASP A 81 -6.05 -13.58 8.95
C ASP A 81 -6.67 -13.30 7.58
N ASP A 82 -7.81 -12.60 7.55
CA ASP A 82 -8.46 -12.22 6.30
C ASP A 82 -7.59 -11.22 5.53
N LEU A 83 -6.97 -10.26 6.21
CA LEU A 83 -6.09 -9.28 5.59
C LEU A 83 -4.85 -9.93 4.99
N VAL A 84 -4.22 -10.85 5.72
CA VAL A 84 -3.03 -11.58 5.21
C VAL A 84 -3.40 -12.39 3.98
N THR A 85 -4.55 -13.07 3.98
CA THR A 85 -5.02 -13.84 2.83
C THR A 85 -5.23 -12.93 1.62
N GLY A 86 -5.88 -11.78 1.82
CA GLY A 86 -6.08 -10.79 0.75
C GLY A 86 -4.77 -10.23 0.21
N LEU A 87 -3.81 -9.93 1.10
CA LEU A 87 -2.51 -9.39 0.71
C LEU A 87 -1.68 -10.36 -0.12
N LYS A 88 -1.76 -11.66 0.17
CA LYS A 88 -1.06 -12.70 -0.61
C LYS A 88 -1.53 -12.76 -2.05
N GLY A 89 -2.75 -12.32 -2.34
CA GLY A 89 -3.30 -12.26 -3.68
C GLY A 89 -2.95 -10.98 -4.45
N LEU A 90 -2.26 -10.02 -3.83
CA LEU A 90 -1.93 -8.73 -4.46
C LEU A 90 -0.65 -8.85 -5.29
N SER A 91 -0.82 -9.24 -6.55
CA SER A 91 0.26 -9.26 -7.53
C SER A 91 -0.37 -9.04 -8.91
N ASP A 92 0.02 -7.98 -9.56
CA ASP A 92 -0.51 -7.64 -10.89
C ASP A 92 0.53 -7.87 -11.96
#